data_e68cd68ed9aa161d463dd8e4a44f9e40
#
_entry.id   e68cd68ed9aa161d463dd8e4a44f9e40
#
_cell.length_a   1.000
_cell.length_b   1.000
_cell.length_c   1.000
_cell.angle_alpha   90.00
_cell.angle_beta   90.00
_cell.angle_gamma   90.00
#
_symmetry.space_group_name_H-M   'P 1'
#
loop_
_entity.id
_entity.type
_entity.pdbx_description
1 polymer ?
#
loop_
_entity_poly.entity_id
_entity_poly.type
_entity_poly.pdbx_seq_one_letter_code
_entity_poly.pdbx_strand_id
1 'polypeptide(L)'
;LLNEVITPMGANFGNKILTNIGSMQNKGIEFSLNVVPVQTKDWHLSIGFNGTFQDTKITKLNTSEDPRYMEQVVGISKGTGSLLSFHKVGYAPYTYFPYQQLYDSNGNPIQNALVDRDGDGKITELDRYESGKSPIPGFYYGLNLKLSYKNWDFGLNGHGNADYWIFNDFASANSTSNVDINAGLLPNFAKVVKRTGFTKPNAGQQYYSDLFLENASFFRLDDINLGYTFRDVSDYNGTIRLAFSAQNVFVISKYSGIDPEIQGNNNGVDNVIWPRPRTYSIRVNFTF
;
A
#
# COMPACT_ATOMS: atom_id res chain seq x y z
N LEU A 1 -3.69 -12.44 -18.24
CA LEU A 1 -2.35 -11.89 -17.98
C LEU A 1 -1.55 -11.92 -19.29
N LEU A 2 -1.10 -10.75 -19.71
CA LEU A 2 -0.13 -10.61 -20.81
C LEU A 2 1.26 -10.94 -20.27
N ASN A 3 1.96 -11.83 -20.94
CA ASN A 3 3.34 -12.18 -20.61
C ASN A 3 4.20 -12.33 -21.86
N GLU A 4 5.50 -12.06 -21.72
CA GLU A 4 6.47 -12.28 -22.80
C GLU A 4 6.82 -13.76 -22.89
N VAL A 5 6.59 -14.37 -24.03
CA VAL A 5 7.00 -15.75 -24.32
C VAL A 5 8.19 -15.73 -25.28
N ILE A 6 9.23 -16.48 -24.94
CA ILE A 6 10.38 -16.68 -25.81
C ILE A 6 9.95 -17.57 -26.98
N THR A 7 10.13 -17.07 -28.19
CA THR A 7 9.88 -17.83 -29.43
C THR A 7 11.17 -18.19 -30.11
N PRO A 8 11.27 -19.39 -30.75
CA PRO A 8 12.46 -19.77 -31.48
C PRO A 8 12.78 -18.75 -32.59
N MET A 9 14.05 -18.39 -32.67
CA MET A 9 14.58 -17.45 -33.68
C MET A 9 14.65 -18.13 -35.06
N GLY A 10 13.55 -18.35 -35.71
CA GLY A 10 13.58 -18.93 -37.07
C GLY A 10 12.71 -18.19 -38.08
N ALA A 11 11.69 -17.46 -37.61
CA ALA A 11 10.73 -16.76 -38.46
C ALA A 11 10.37 -15.37 -37.97
N ASN A 12 10.90 -14.93 -36.83
CA ASN A 12 10.56 -13.64 -36.22
C ASN A 12 11.80 -12.77 -36.03
N PHE A 13 11.69 -11.47 -36.30
CA PHE A 13 12.73 -10.47 -36.04
C PHE A 13 13.00 -10.25 -34.54
N GLY A 14 12.18 -10.80 -33.66
CA GLY A 14 12.33 -10.77 -32.20
C GLY A 14 12.15 -12.15 -31.60
N ASN A 15 12.87 -12.43 -30.52
CA ASN A 15 12.79 -13.71 -29.80
C ASN A 15 11.73 -13.72 -28.69
N LYS A 16 10.86 -12.67 -28.64
CA LYS A 16 9.82 -12.54 -27.64
C LYS A 16 8.52 -12.09 -28.27
N ILE A 17 7.43 -12.70 -27.85
CA ILE A 17 6.07 -12.33 -28.24
C ILE A 17 5.28 -12.04 -26.95
N LEU A 18 4.63 -10.89 -26.89
CA LEU A 18 3.68 -10.59 -25.83
C LEU A 18 2.35 -11.28 -26.14
N THR A 19 1.97 -12.24 -25.30
CA THR A 19 0.75 -13.01 -25.50
C THR A 19 -0.02 -13.23 -24.20
N ASN A 20 -1.32 -13.49 -24.29
CA ASN A 20 -2.19 -13.70 -23.14
C ASN A 20 -2.20 -15.19 -22.77
N ILE A 21 -1.30 -15.61 -21.91
CA ILE A 21 -1.13 -17.01 -21.48
C ILE A 21 -1.53 -17.28 -20.05
N GLY A 22 -1.64 -16.23 -19.23
CA GLY A 22 -2.02 -16.34 -17.82
C GLY A 22 -3.49 -16.10 -17.56
N SER A 23 -3.99 -16.70 -16.49
CA SER A 23 -5.33 -16.48 -15.96
C SER A 23 -5.26 -16.15 -14.47
N MET A 24 -6.17 -15.30 -14.02
CA MET A 24 -6.34 -14.90 -12.63
C MET A 24 -7.80 -15.01 -12.24
N GLN A 25 -8.06 -15.40 -11.02
CA GLN A 25 -9.40 -15.45 -10.45
C GLN A 25 -9.46 -14.50 -9.27
N ASN A 26 -10.53 -13.71 -9.19
CA ASN A 26 -10.88 -12.93 -8.01
C ASN A 26 -12.26 -13.40 -7.53
N LYS A 27 -12.38 -13.73 -6.24
CA LYS A 27 -13.62 -14.08 -5.56
C LYS A 27 -13.80 -13.16 -4.38
N GLY A 28 -15.05 -12.76 -4.13
CA GLY A 28 -15.30 -11.85 -3.02
C GLY A 28 -16.75 -11.75 -2.61
N ILE A 29 -16.94 -11.03 -1.52
CA ILE A 29 -18.26 -10.67 -0.98
C ILE A 29 -18.26 -9.16 -0.82
N GLU A 30 -19.25 -8.52 -1.42
CA GLU A 30 -19.49 -7.09 -1.28
C GLU A 30 -20.76 -6.86 -0.46
N PHE A 31 -20.72 -5.88 0.42
CA PHE A 31 -21.89 -5.47 1.17
C PHE A 31 -21.91 -3.95 1.33
N SER A 32 -23.12 -3.42 1.43
CA SER A 32 -23.36 -2.00 1.66
C SER A 32 -24.49 -1.86 2.67
N LEU A 33 -24.29 -0.98 3.65
CA LEU A 33 -25.26 -0.64 4.67
C LEU A 33 -25.43 0.87 4.70
N ASN A 34 -26.67 1.33 4.49
CA ASN A 34 -27.04 2.73 4.65
C ASN A 34 -28.16 2.81 5.67
N VAL A 35 -27.95 3.60 6.72
CA VAL A 35 -28.93 3.79 7.79
C VAL A 35 -29.19 5.27 8.00
N VAL A 36 -30.42 5.60 8.35
CA VAL A 36 -30.84 6.95 8.74
C VAL A 36 -31.38 6.84 10.18
N PRO A 37 -30.47 6.85 11.19
CA PRO A 37 -30.87 6.63 12.57
C PRO A 37 -31.67 7.81 13.16
N VAL A 38 -31.55 9.00 12.58
CA VAL A 38 -32.28 10.18 13.00
C VAL A 38 -32.86 10.90 11.79
N GLN A 39 -34.17 11.05 11.77
CA GLN A 39 -34.89 11.87 10.80
C GLN A 39 -36.05 12.58 11.48
N THR A 40 -35.88 13.87 11.74
CA THR A 40 -36.87 14.75 12.33
C THR A 40 -37.01 16.02 11.48
N LYS A 41 -37.83 16.96 11.90
CA LYS A 41 -37.95 18.25 11.21
C LYS A 41 -36.62 19.04 11.16
N ASP A 42 -35.82 18.93 12.24
CA ASP A 42 -34.60 19.73 12.39
C ASP A 42 -33.31 18.91 12.19
N TRP A 43 -33.36 17.59 12.42
CA TRP A 43 -32.23 16.70 12.36
C TRP A 43 -32.37 15.63 11.27
N HIS A 44 -31.31 15.44 10.50
CA HIS A 44 -31.17 14.32 9.59
C HIS A 44 -29.76 13.77 9.70
N LEU A 45 -29.62 12.51 10.12
CA LEU A 45 -28.36 11.80 10.19
C LEU A 45 -28.43 10.58 9.26
N SER A 46 -27.50 10.50 8.32
CA SER A 46 -27.29 9.33 7.45
C SER A 46 -25.86 8.80 7.63
N ILE A 47 -25.75 7.49 7.79
CA ILE A 47 -24.47 6.78 7.93
C ILE A 47 -24.44 5.68 6.87
N GLY A 48 -23.42 5.68 6.04
CA GLY A 48 -23.16 4.63 5.06
C GLY A 48 -21.85 3.91 5.35
N PHE A 49 -21.88 2.60 5.24
CA PHE A 49 -20.70 1.75 5.30
C PHE A 49 -20.75 0.76 4.14
N ASN A 50 -19.63 0.58 3.44
CA ASN A 50 -19.46 -0.43 2.42
C ASN A 50 -18.18 -1.21 2.67
N GLY A 51 -18.18 -2.47 2.29
CA GLY A 51 -17.01 -3.32 2.43
C GLY A 51 -16.97 -4.40 1.37
N THR A 52 -15.76 -4.75 0.95
CA THR A 52 -15.47 -5.78 -0.03
C THR A 52 -14.37 -6.68 0.50
N PHE A 53 -14.70 -7.92 0.80
CA PHE A 53 -13.72 -8.98 1.01
C PHE A 53 -13.37 -9.60 -0.33
N GLN A 54 -12.09 -9.79 -0.61
CA GLN A 54 -11.64 -10.44 -1.84
C GLN A 54 -10.49 -11.41 -1.60
N ASP A 55 -10.47 -12.47 -2.42
CA ASP A 55 -9.37 -13.43 -2.55
C ASP A 55 -8.98 -13.52 -4.03
N THR A 56 -7.77 -13.04 -4.34
CA THR A 56 -7.24 -12.98 -5.70
C THR A 56 -6.11 -13.99 -5.86
N LYS A 57 -6.21 -14.86 -6.86
CA LYS A 57 -5.21 -15.90 -7.14
C LYS A 57 -4.92 -16.03 -8.62
N ILE A 58 -3.66 -16.28 -8.93
CA ILE A 58 -3.24 -16.71 -10.26
C ILE A 58 -3.66 -18.18 -10.42
N THR A 59 -4.42 -18.48 -11.46
CA THR A 59 -4.89 -19.83 -11.76
C THR A 59 -4.13 -20.51 -12.90
N LYS A 60 -3.51 -19.69 -13.77
CA LYS A 60 -2.62 -20.12 -14.82
C LYS A 60 -1.57 -19.03 -15.06
N LEU A 61 -0.31 -19.40 -15.23
CA LEU A 61 0.77 -18.42 -15.41
C LEU A 61 1.44 -18.55 -16.80
N ASN A 62 1.60 -19.76 -17.29
CA ASN A 62 2.22 -20.03 -18.60
C ASN A 62 1.62 -21.28 -19.26
N THR A 63 2.23 -21.76 -20.32
CA THR A 63 1.86 -23.00 -21.00
C THR A 63 2.42 -24.25 -20.34
N SER A 64 3.34 -24.13 -19.36
CA SER A 64 3.88 -25.23 -18.57
C SER A 64 2.91 -25.63 -17.46
N GLU A 65 2.76 -26.91 -17.24
CA GLU A 65 1.98 -27.46 -16.12
C GLU A 65 2.82 -27.68 -14.85
N ASP A 66 4.10 -27.23 -14.82
CA ASP A 66 4.93 -27.35 -13.62
C ASP A 66 4.38 -26.47 -12.48
N PRO A 67 3.84 -27.05 -11.40
CA PRO A 67 3.30 -26.28 -10.27
C PRO A 67 4.38 -25.52 -9.48
N ARG A 68 5.66 -25.82 -9.71
CA ARG A 68 6.80 -25.13 -9.09
C ARG A 68 7.22 -23.89 -9.86
N TYR A 69 6.71 -23.73 -11.11
CA TYR A 69 7.05 -22.59 -11.94
C TYR A 69 6.69 -21.28 -11.24
N MET A 70 7.69 -20.40 -11.13
CA MET A 70 7.59 -19.10 -10.49
C MET A 70 8.22 -18.05 -11.42
N GLU A 71 7.51 -16.97 -11.68
CA GLU A 71 8.03 -15.81 -12.39
C GLU A 71 8.38 -14.73 -11.36
N GLN A 72 9.65 -14.44 -11.17
CA GLN A 72 10.08 -13.38 -10.28
C GLN A 72 9.84 -12.02 -10.94
N VAL A 73 9.37 -11.07 -10.14
CA VAL A 73 8.99 -9.72 -10.58
C VAL A 73 9.34 -8.68 -9.52
N VAL A 74 9.38 -7.41 -9.91
CA VAL A 74 9.58 -6.24 -9.06
C VAL A 74 10.95 -6.18 -8.36
N GLY A 75 11.82 -5.32 -8.86
CA GLY A 75 13.09 -5.00 -8.21
C GLY A 75 12.95 -4.00 -7.07
N ILE A 76 14.04 -3.86 -6.31
CA ILE A 76 14.22 -2.84 -5.26
C ILE A 76 15.43 -1.97 -5.58
N SER A 77 15.58 -0.85 -4.87
CA SER A 77 16.60 0.17 -5.18
C SER A 77 18.03 -0.24 -4.88
N LYS A 78 18.24 -1.17 -3.93
CA LYS A 78 19.54 -1.70 -3.53
C LYS A 78 19.51 -3.22 -3.42
N GLY A 79 20.67 -3.85 -3.31
CA GLY A 79 20.82 -5.28 -3.06
C GLY A 79 21.59 -6.02 -4.16
N THR A 80 21.25 -7.28 -4.39
CA THR A 80 21.94 -8.17 -5.33
C THR A 80 21.50 -8.01 -6.79
N GLY A 81 20.45 -7.24 -7.04
CA GLY A 81 19.79 -7.18 -8.36
C GLY A 81 18.70 -8.23 -8.56
N SER A 82 18.44 -9.06 -7.54
CA SER A 82 17.34 -10.03 -7.56
C SER A 82 15.97 -9.33 -7.50
N LEU A 83 14.91 -10.05 -7.87
CA LEU A 83 13.55 -9.54 -7.82
C LEU A 83 12.89 -9.94 -6.50
N LEU A 84 12.08 -9.05 -5.94
CA LEU A 84 11.54 -9.16 -4.57
C LEU A 84 10.28 -10.02 -4.47
N SER A 85 9.47 -10.04 -5.49
CA SER A 85 8.17 -10.71 -5.48
C SER A 85 8.04 -11.69 -6.65
N PHE A 86 6.98 -12.47 -6.64
CA PHE A 86 6.73 -13.47 -7.67
C PHE A 86 5.27 -13.55 -8.09
N HIS A 87 5.07 -14.11 -9.28
CA HIS A 87 3.83 -14.69 -9.75
C HIS A 87 3.95 -16.23 -9.75
N LYS A 88 3.00 -16.90 -9.11
CA LYS A 88 2.91 -18.37 -9.04
C LYS A 88 1.45 -18.79 -8.96
N VAL A 89 1.11 -19.91 -9.57
CA VAL A 89 -0.24 -20.49 -9.49
C VAL A 89 -0.59 -20.77 -8.03
N GLY A 90 -1.79 -20.39 -7.62
CA GLY A 90 -2.29 -20.54 -6.26
C GLY A 90 -2.01 -19.35 -5.33
N TYR A 91 -1.17 -18.40 -5.74
CA TYR A 91 -0.83 -17.20 -4.97
C TYR A 91 -1.46 -15.93 -5.57
N ALA A 92 -1.60 -14.92 -4.73
CA ALA A 92 -1.92 -13.57 -5.20
C ALA A 92 -0.78 -13.03 -6.08
N PRO A 93 -1.08 -12.20 -7.09
CA PRO A 93 -0.04 -11.48 -7.83
C PRO A 93 0.85 -10.67 -6.90
N TYR A 94 2.14 -10.56 -7.28
CA TYR A 94 3.15 -9.82 -6.53
C TYR A 94 3.37 -10.31 -5.09
N THR A 95 3.12 -11.60 -4.81
CA THR A 95 3.45 -12.18 -3.51
C THR A 95 4.95 -12.02 -3.23
N TYR A 96 5.28 -11.53 -2.02
CA TYR A 96 6.66 -11.24 -1.66
C TYR A 96 7.47 -12.50 -1.39
N PHE A 97 8.75 -12.45 -1.80
CA PHE A 97 9.73 -13.51 -1.71
C PHE A 97 11.00 -13.01 -1.00
N PRO A 98 10.90 -12.71 0.31
CA PRO A 98 12.01 -12.15 1.08
C PRO A 98 12.90 -13.23 1.69
N TYR A 99 14.02 -12.81 2.30
CA TYR A 99 14.73 -13.57 3.31
C TYR A 99 14.11 -13.35 4.68
N GLN A 100 14.17 -14.35 5.55
CA GLN A 100 13.70 -14.23 6.93
C GLN A 100 14.78 -13.64 7.81
N GLN A 101 14.47 -12.56 8.53
CA GLN A 101 15.36 -11.89 9.47
C GLN A 101 15.56 -12.73 10.74
N LEU A 102 16.80 -12.78 11.25
CA LEU A 102 17.11 -13.27 12.59
C LEU A 102 17.13 -12.13 13.62
N TYR A 103 16.68 -12.44 14.83
CA TYR A 103 16.57 -11.50 15.94
C TYR A 103 17.34 -12.02 17.17
N ASP A 104 17.85 -11.09 17.99
CA ASP A 104 18.44 -11.41 19.27
C ASP A 104 17.38 -11.78 20.34
N SER A 105 17.81 -12.15 21.53
CA SER A 105 16.90 -12.49 22.66
C SER A 105 16.03 -11.33 23.13
N ASN A 106 16.36 -10.11 22.76
CA ASN A 106 15.61 -8.89 23.09
C ASN A 106 14.65 -8.47 21.98
N GLY A 107 14.62 -9.22 20.86
CA GLY A 107 13.79 -8.93 19.69
C GLY A 107 14.38 -7.87 18.76
N ASN A 108 15.68 -7.51 18.88
CA ASN A 108 16.33 -6.62 17.93
C ASN A 108 16.82 -7.41 16.71
N PRO A 109 16.70 -6.87 15.48
CA PRO A 109 17.19 -7.54 14.30
C PRO A 109 18.73 -7.60 14.32
N ILE A 110 19.28 -8.76 14.02
CA ILE A 110 20.74 -8.95 13.92
C ILE A 110 21.17 -8.60 12.50
N GLN A 111 22.04 -7.60 12.36
CA GLN A 111 22.49 -7.13 11.05
C GLN A 111 23.19 -8.24 10.26
N ASN A 112 22.79 -8.41 9.00
CA ASN A 112 23.31 -9.39 8.05
C ASN A 112 23.10 -10.86 8.48
N ALA A 113 22.24 -11.12 9.46
CA ALA A 113 21.90 -12.45 9.90
C ALA A 113 20.48 -12.82 9.40
N LEU A 114 20.43 -13.75 8.48
CA LEU A 114 19.22 -14.26 7.84
C LEU A 114 19.12 -15.77 8.10
N VAL A 115 17.93 -16.33 7.97
CA VAL A 115 17.72 -17.77 8.15
C VAL A 115 18.27 -18.52 6.95
N ASP A 116 19.22 -19.42 7.21
CA ASP A 116 19.70 -20.42 6.27
C ASP A 116 18.67 -21.56 6.24
N ARG A 117 17.91 -21.64 5.13
CA ARG A 117 16.77 -22.57 5.02
C ARG A 117 17.16 -23.93 4.46
N ASP A 118 18.15 -23.96 3.60
CA ASP A 118 18.65 -25.23 3.03
C ASP A 118 19.77 -25.86 3.85
N GLY A 119 20.34 -25.10 4.83
CA GLY A 119 21.33 -25.59 5.79
C GLY A 119 22.74 -25.75 5.22
N ASP A 120 23.05 -25.07 4.13
CA ASP A 120 24.36 -25.18 3.46
C ASP A 120 25.44 -24.24 4.07
N GLY A 121 25.08 -23.41 5.05
CA GLY A 121 25.95 -22.47 5.74
C GLY A 121 26.17 -21.16 4.97
N LYS A 122 25.41 -20.89 3.90
CA LYS A 122 25.48 -19.67 3.09
C LYS A 122 24.09 -19.11 2.86
N ILE A 123 23.99 -17.81 2.75
CA ILE A 123 22.72 -17.15 2.38
C ILE A 123 22.68 -16.95 0.87
N THR A 124 21.82 -17.70 0.21
CA THR A 124 21.63 -17.73 -1.24
C THR A 124 20.17 -17.49 -1.62
N GLU A 125 19.83 -17.50 -2.90
CA GLU A 125 18.43 -17.39 -3.37
C GLU A 125 17.53 -18.56 -2.87
N LEU A 126 18.12 -19.70 -2.46
CA LEU A 126 17.41 -20.87 -1.95
C LEU A 126 16.87 -20.66 -0.53
N ASP A 127 17.39 -19.65 0.20
CA ASP A 127 16.94 -19.30 1.56
C ASP A 127 15.76 -18.33 1.59
N ARG A 128 15.33 -17.88 0.44
CA ARG A 128 14.13 -17.05 0.33
C ARG A 128 12.87 -17.90 0.52
N TYR A 129 11.79 -17.27 0.94
CA TYR A 129 10.54 -17.99 1.21
C TYR A 129 9.31 -17.30 0.64
N GLU A 130 8.33 -18.11 0.29
CA GLU A 130 7.01 -17.67 -0.15
C GLU A 130 6.23 -17.12 1.06
N SER A 131 6.21 -15.79 1.21
CA SER A 131 5.67 -15.16 2.43
C SER A 131 4.15 -15.27 2.57
N GLY A 132 3.44 -15.55 1.49
CA GLY A 132 1.98 -15.48 1.43
C GLY A 132 1.40 -14.07 1.53
N LYS A 133 2.26 -13.05 1.63
CA LYS A 133 1.87 -11.63 1.74
C LYS A 133 1.97 -10.95 0.39
N SER A 134 0.99 -10.11 0.05
CA SER A 134 0.95 -9.39 -1.22
C SER A 134 0.50 -7.93 -1.02
N PRO A 135 0.72 -7.05 -2.01
CA PRO A 135 0.21 -5.69 -1.99
C PRO A 135 -1.27 -5.58 -2.38
N ILE A 136 -1.97 -6.70 -2.55
CA ILE A 136 -3.39 -6.73 -2.86
C ILE A 136 -4.14 -6.85 -1.53
N PRO A 137 -4.91 -5.83 -1.12
CA PRO A 137 -5.67 -5.91 0.12
C PRO A 137 -6.70 -7.04 0.10
N GLY A 138 -6.85 -7.76 1.21
CA GLY A 138 -7.91 -8.74 1.40
C GLY A 138 -9.27 -8.11 1.71
N PHE A 139 -9.26 -6.88 2.25
CA PHE A 139 -10.49 -6.16 2.60
C PHE A 139 -10.36 -4.67 2.29
N TYR A 140 -11.33 -4.14 1.54
CA TYR A 140 -11.55 -2.72 1.31
C TYR A 140 -12.80 -2.27 2.05
N TYR A 141 -12.79 -1.06 2.61
CA TYR A 141 -13.96 -0.51 3.25
C TYR A 141 -14.05 1.00 3.12
N GLY A 142 -15.27 1.50 3.13
CA GLY A 142 -15.58 2.91 3.09
C GLY A 142 -16.63 3.28 4.13
N LEU A 143 -16.50 4.50 4.67
CA LEU A 143 -17.42 5.10 5.62
C LEU A 143 -17.83 6.47 5.11
N ASN A 144 -19.12 6.77 5.14
CA ASN A 144 -19.63 8.12 4.93
C ASN A 144 -20.62 8.48 6.04
N LEU A 145 -20.63 9.74 6.42
CA LEU A 145 -21.59 10.30 7.37
C LEU A 145 -22.05 11.65 6.85
N LYS A 146 -23.36 11.87 6.90
CA LYS A 146 -24.00 13.16 6.62
C LYS A 146 -24.92 13.50 7.75
N LEU A 147 -24.74 14.68 8.32
CA LEU A 147 -25.55 15.24 9.38
C LEU A 147 -26.07 16.61 8.97
N SER A 148 -27.36 16.80 9.04
CA SER A 148 -27.97 18.12 8.89
C SER A 148 -28.73 18.50 10.17
N TYR A 149 -28.55 19.72 10.60
CA TYR A 149 -29.29 20.33 11.72
C TYR A 149 -29.70 21.74 11.38
N LYS A 150 -31.01 21.94 11.15
CA LYS A 150 -31.54 23.23 10.71
C LYS A 150 -30.79 23.77 9.48
N ASN A 151 -29.98 24.79 9.67
CA ASN A 151 -29.19 25.44 8.63
C ASN A 151 -27.75 24.90 8.53
N TRP A 152 -27.33 24.01 9.44
CA TRP A 152 -26.02 23.39 9.44
C TRP A 152 -26.03 22.10 8.62
N ASP A 153 -24.97 21.87 7.86
CA ASP A 153 -24.66 20.60 7.24
C ASP A 153 -23.22 20.20 7.56
N PHE A 154 -23.05 18.94 7.92
CA PHE A 154 -21.76 18.33 8.18
C PHE A 154 -21.65 17.02 7.41
N GLY A 155 -20.50 16.78 6.82
CA GLY A 155 -20.21 15.53 6.14
C GLY A 155 -18.78 15.10 6.39
N LEU A 156 -18.58 13.78 6.39
CA LEU A 156 -17.25 13.18 6.35
C LEU A 156 -17.26 11.93 5.48
N ASN A 157 -16.13 11.64 4.84
CA ASN A 157 -15.89 10.41 4.12
C ASN A 157 -14.50 9.88 4.49
N GLY A 158 -14.41 8.59 4.56
CA GLY A 158 -13.15 7.90 4.80
C GLY A 158 -13.16 6.51 4.19
N HIS A 159 -11.97 5.98 3.95
CA HIS A 159 -11.79 4.62 3.45
C HIS A 159 -10.58 3.96 4.08
N GLY A 160 -10.45 2.66 3.87
CA GLY A 160 -9.30 1.92 4.32
C GLY A 160 -9.16 0.56 3.66
N ASN A 161 -7.98 0.01 3.85
CA ASN A 161 -7.61 -1.32 3.43
C ASN A 161 -7.14 -2.13 4.64
N ALA A 162 -7.46 -3.42 4.67
CA ALA A 162 -6.93 -4.35 5.66
C ALA A 162 -6.38 -5.60 4.97
N ASP A 163 -5.52 -6.31 5.69
CA ASP A 163 -4.72 -7.40 5.13
C ASP A 163 -3.95 -6.95 3.88
N TYR A 164 -3.17 -5.89 4.07
CA TYR A 164 -2.46 -5.18 3.03
C TYR A 164 -1.00 -5.01 3.45
N TRP A 165 -0.07 -5.43 2.59
CA TRP A 165 1.36 -5.47 2.89
C TRP A 165 2.15 -4.66 1.87
N ILE A 166 3.16 -3.93 2.35
CA ILE A 166 4.07 -3.13 1.54
C ILE A 166 5.50 -3.45 1.91
N PHE A 167 6.36 -3.57 0.92
CA PHE A 167 7.80 -3.59 1.14
C PHE A 167 8.34 -2.16 1.16
N ASN A 168 8.86 -1.76 2.31
CA ASN A 168 9.42 -0.42 2.53
C ASN A 168 10.86 -0.38 2.02
N ASP A 169 11.03 -0.16 0.71
CA ASP A 169 12.33 -0.12 0.05
C ASP A 169 13.17 1.09 0.52
N PHE A 170 12.52 2.23 0.82
CA PHE A 170 13.22 3.35 1.42
C PHE A 170 13.84 2.99 2.78
N ALA A 171 13.09 2.29 3.64
CA ALA A 171 13.60 1.83 4.92
C ALA A 171 14.73 0.80 4.75
N SER A 172 14.56 -0.14 3.81
CA SER A 172 15.59 -1.12 3.46
C SER A 172 16.88 -0.44 3.02
N ALA A 173 16.80 0.46 2.04
CA ALA A 173 17.93 1.14 1.44
C ALA A 173 18.70 2.07 2.43
N ASN A 174 18.02 2.55 3.49
CA ASN A 174 18.57 3.50 4.45
C ASN A 174 18.63 2.94 5.88
N SER A 175 18.69 1.61 6.03
CA SER A 175 18.59 0.91 7.31
C SER A 175 19.86 0.91 8.16
N THR A 176 20.98 1.42 7.67
CA THR A 176 22.27 1.44 8.38
C THR A 176 22.79 2.85 8.59
N SER A 177 23.49 3.07 9.71
CA SER A 177 24.26 4.29 9.97
C SER A 177 25.68 4.25 9.37
N ASN A 178 26.02 3.18 8.65
CA ASN A 178 27.29 3.11 7.95
C ASN A 178 27.27 4.04 6.73
N VAL A 179 27.92 5.16 6.86
CA VAL A 179 28.12 6.15 5.81
C VAL A 179 29.60 6.39 5.57
N ASP A 180 29.94 6.74 4.34
CA ASP A 180 31.28 7.19 4.01
C ASP A 180 31.50 8.59 4.58
N ILE A 181 32.22 8.65 5.71
CA ILE A 181 32.56 9.90 6.39
C ILE A 181 33.46 10.76 5.50
N ASN A 182 34.15 10.18 4.53
CA ASN A 182 35.05 10.91 3.61
C ASN A 182 34.27 11.77 2.59
N ALA A 183 32.94 11.59 2.50
CA ALA A 183 32.08 12.44 1.66
C ALA A 183 31.94 13.89 2.16
N GLY A 184 32.56 14.23 3.32
CA GLY A 184 32.59 15.59 3.85
C GLY A 184 31.29 16.19 4.35
N LEU A 185 30.20 15.38 4.39
CA LEU A 185 28.88 15.79 4.83
C LEU A 185 28.55 15.12 6.16
N LEU A 186 27.98 15.87 7.10
CA LEU A 186 27.35 15.29 8.29
C LEU A 186 26.06 14.58 7.85
N PRO A 187 26.00 13.26 7.88
CA PRO A 187 24.83 12.55 7.40
C PRO A 187 23.67 12.67 8.38
N ASN A 188 22.50 12.97 7.87
CA ASN A 188 21.26 12.83 8.62
C ASN A 188 20.70 11.43 8.35
N PHE A 189 20.59 10.60 9.39
CA PHE A 189 20.11 9.23 9.23
C PHE A 189 18.59 9.15 9.15
N ALA A 190 18.10 8.23 8.32
CA ALA A 190 16.69 7.90 8.28
C ALA A 190 16.21 7.33 9.64
N LYS A 191 14.96 7.59 10.01
CA LYS A 191 14.36 7.13 11.27
C LYS A 191 14.47 5.61 11.47
N VAL A 192 14.50 4.85 10.40
CA VAL A 192 14.64 3.39 10.41
C VAL A 192 15.91 2.91 11.12
N VAL A 193 17.00 3.68 11.08
CA VAL A 193 18.27 3.34 11.76
C VAL A 193 18.08 3.17 13.27
N LYS A 194 17.14 3.90 13.88
CA LYS A 194 16.81 3.71 15.31
C LYS A 194 16.15 2.37 15.59
N ARG A 195 15.39 1.83 14.62
CA ARG A 195 14.72 0.54 14.71
C ARG A 195 15.67 -0.62 14.44
N THR A 196 16.57 -0.46 13.47
CA THR A 196 17.50 -1.51 13.07
C THR A 196 18.71 -1.61 13.96
N GLY A 197 19.24 -0.48 14.43
CA GLY A 197 20.53 -0.42 15.14
C GLY A 197 21.73 -0.80 14.27
N PHE A 198 21.57 -0.89 12.94
CA PHE A 198 22.62 -1.33 12.04
C PHE A 198 23.71 -0.28 11.89
N THR A 199 24.98 -0.70 12.06
CA THR A 199 26.15 0.19 12.05
C THR A 199 27.21 -0.20 11.02
N LYS A 200 27.10 -1.39 10.43
CA LYS A 200 28.02 -1.91 9.41
C LYS A 200 27.39 -1.79 8.02
N PRO A 201 28.17 -1.98 6.94
CA PRO A 201 27.56 -2.18 5.61
C PRO A 201 26.59 -3.34 5.62
N ASN A 202 25.44 -3.17 4.95
CA ASN A 202 24.53 -4.27 4.72
C ASN A 202 25.05 -5.18 3.61
N ALA A 203 25.00 -6.49 3.82
CA ALA A 203 25.15 -7.46 2.74
C ALA A 203 24.00 -7.31 1.72
N GLY A 204 24.20 -7.68 0.48
CA GLY A 204 23.20 -7.53 -0.58
C GLY A 204 21.87 -8.19 -0.26
N GLN A 205 21.88 -9.37 0.39
CA GLN A 205 20.70 -10.12 0.80
C GLN A 205 19.89 -9.42 1.90
N GLN A 206 20.58 -8.65 2.80
CA GLN A 206 19.91 -7.92 3.88
C GLN A 206 18.85 -6.94 3.36
N TYR A 207 19.04 -6.38 2.17
CA TYR A 207 18.07 -5.46 1.57
C TYR A 207 16.74 -6.11 1.22
N TYR A 208 16.69 -7.44 1.07
CA TYR A 208 15.47 -8.23 0.78
C TYR A 208 14.85 -8.86 2.02
N SER A 209 15.29 -8.46 3.23
CA SER A 209 14.78 -9.01 4.50
C SER A 209 13.29 -8.68 4.71
N ASP A 210 12.56 -9.63 5.26
CA ASP A 210 11.17 -9.44 5.71
C ASP A 210 11.02 -8.43 6.86
N LEU A 211 12.11 -7.98 7.46
CA LEU A 211 12.15 -6.84 8.38
C LEU A 211 11.51 -5.57 7.78
N PHE A 212 11.60 -5.42 6.46
CA PHE A 212 11.07 -4.27 5.72
C PHE A 212 9.72 -4.54 5.06
N LEU A 213 9.18 -5.75 5.21
CA LEU A 213 7.84 -6.11 4.76
C LEU A 213 6.83 -5.78 5.84
N GLU A 214 6.16 -4.66 5.71
CA GLU A 214 5.32 -4.07 6.74
C GLU A 214 3.82 -4.24 6.45
N ASN A 215 3.02 -4.45 7.50
CA ASN A 215 1.57 -4.37 7.37
C ASN A 215 1.18 -2.90 7.18
N ALA A 216 0.62 -2.61 6.02
CA ALA A 216 0.21 -1.27 5.60
C ALA A 216 -1.31 -1.06 5.68
N SER A 217 -2.03 -1.92 6.40
CA SER A 217 -3.45 -1.70 6.68
C SER A 217 -3.67 -0.31 7.28
N PHE A 218 -4.70 0.38 6.81
CA PHE A 218 -4.93 1.77 7.20
C PHE A 218 -6.41 2.14 7.19
N PHE A 219 -6.72 3.22 7.88
CA PHE A 219 -7.93 4.03 7.72
C PHE A 219 -7.52 5.47 7.41
N ARG A 220 -8.09 6.04 6.37
CA ARG A 220 -7.91 7.44 5.98
C ARG A 220 -9.23 8.18 6.11
N LEU A 221 -9.20 9.33 6.77
CA LEU A 221 -10.27 10.30 6.68
C LEU A 221 -9.99 11.22 5.50
N ASP A 222 -10.74 11.02 4.43
CA ASP A 222 -10.49 11.66 3.14
C ASP A 222 -10.93 13.13 3.15
N ASP A 223 -12.13 13.38 3.61
CA ASP A 223 -12.66 14.73 3.68
C ASP A 223 -13.60 14.94 4.86
N ILE A 224 -13.63 16.18 5.33
CA ILE A 224 -14.62 16.73 6.24
C ILE A 224 -15.15 18.01 5.59
N ASN A 225 -16.46 18.21 5.66
CA ASN A 225 -17.08 19.48 5.28
C ASN A 225 -18.06 19.92 6.34
N LEU A 226 -18.12 21.23 6.58
CA LEU A 226 -19.05 21.90 7.49
C LEU A 226 -19.61 23.12 6.77
N GLY A 227 -20.92 23.17 6.61
CA GLY A 227 -21.61 24.26 5.96
C GLY A 227 -22.65 24.89 6.85
N TYR A 228 -22.91 26.18 6.63
CA TYR A 228 -24.04 26.92 7.20
C TYR A 228 -24.74 27.71 6.11
N THR A 229 -26.07 27.58 6.04
CA THR A 229 -26.92 28.28 5.07
C THR A 229 -27.70 29.39 5.74
N PHE A 230 -27.40 30.64 5.40
CA PHE A 230 -28.20 31.79 5.71
C PHE A 230 -29.39 31.84 4.74
N ARG A 231 -30.59 31.92 5.25
CA ARG A 231 -31.83 32.01 4.46
C ARG A 231 -32.38 33.41 4.56
N ASP A 232 -33.20 33.80 3.61
CA ASP A 232 -33.90 35.06 3.57
C ASP A 232 -32.94 36.30 3.66
N VAL A 233 -31.82 36.23 2.94
CA VAL A 233 -30.75 37.23 2.98
C VAL A 233 -31.09 38.50 2.15
N SER A 234 -32.14 38.43 1.34
CA SER A 234 -32.61 39.58 0.55
C SER A 234 -34.12 39.54 0.36
N ASP A 235 -34.69 40.65 -0.08
CA ASP A 235 -36.12 40.77 -0.43
C ASP A 235 -36.59 39.79 -1.52
N TYR A 236 -35.64 39.05 -2.14
CA TYR A 236 -35.86 38.06 -3.19
C TYR A 236 -35.74 36.59 -2.71
N ASN A 237 -35.83 36.32 -1.41
CA ASN A 237 -35.67 34.97 -0.83
C ASN A 237 -34.32 34.30 -1.16
N GLY A 238 -33.27 35.08 -1.34
CA GLY A 238 -31.93 34.60 -1.60
C GLY A 238 -31.32 33.81 -0.44
N THR A 239 -30.42 32.90 -0.76
CA THR A 239 -29.64 32.16 0.25
C THR A 239 -28.15 32.34 0.07
N ILE A 240 -27.41 32.41 1.18
CA ILE A 240 -25.94 32.39 1.19
C ILE A 240 -25.48 31.13 1.96
N ARG A 241 -24.73 30.26 1.33
CA ARG A 241 -24.12 29.16 2.04
C ARG A 241 -22.62 29.35 2.15
N LEU A 242 -22.13 29.42 3.39
CA LEU A 242 -20.71 29.38 3.73
C LEU A 242 -20.31 27.95 4.08
N ALA A 243 -19.26 27.41 3.46
CA ALA A 243 -18.77 26.08 3.76
C ALA A 243 -17.25 26.05 3.91
N PHE A 244 -16.80 25.31 4.90
CA PHE A 244 -15.40 24.92 5.12
C PHE A 244 -15.23 23.46 4.76
N SER A 245 -14.13 23.13 4.10
CA SER A 245 -13.76 21.73 3.86
C SER A 245 -12.27 21.51 4.09
N ALA A 246 -11.94 20.29 4.58
CA ALA A 246 -10.58 19.80 4.72
C ALA A 246 -10.47 18.45 4.02
N GLN A 247 -9.44 18.29 3.20
CA GLN A 247 -9.14 17.04 2.48
C GLN A 247 -7.83 16.42 2.98
N ASN A 248 -7.73 15.10 2.90
CA ASN A 248 -6.62 14.30 3.42
C ASN A 248 -6.36 14.63 4.90
N VAL A 249 -7.40 14.50 5.73
CA VAL A 249 -7.43 15.03 7.10
C VAL A 249 -6.42 14.31 7.98
N PHE A 250 -6.47 12.97 7.99
CA PHE A 250 -5.48 12.11 8.64
C PHE A 250 -5.52 10.68 8.10
N VAL A 251 -4.45 9.95 8.37
CA VAL A 251 -4.36 8.51 8.16
C VAL A 251 -3.91 7.83 9.44
N ILE A 252 -4.53 6.69 9.76
CA ILE A 252 -4.16 5.82 10.87
C ILE A 252 -3.61 4.54 10.27
N SER A 253 -2.34 4.22 10.55
CA SER A 253 -1.67 3.01 10.08
C SER A 253 -0.49 2.67 10.99
N LYS A 254 -0.07 1.40 10.99
CA LYS A 254 1.18 0.95 11.61
C LYS A 254 2.37 1.00 10.64
N TYR A 255 2.13 1.31 9.38
CA TYR A 255 3.16 1.44 8.38
C TYR A 255 4.14 2.55 8.73
N SER A 256 5.43 2.28 8.60
CA SER A 256 6.48 3.23 9.02
C SER A 256 6.89 4.22 7.92
N GLY A 257 6.45 4.02 6.68
CA GLY A 257 6.70 4.92 5.55
C GLY A 257 5.83 6.17 5.58
N ILE A 258 5.91 6.95 4.50
CA ILE A 258 5.25 8.27 4.41
C ILE A 258 3.73 8.11 4.30
N ASP A 259 3.28 7.19 3.46
CA ASP A 259 1.86 6.93 3.19
C ASP A 259 1.65 5.43 2.95
N PRO A 260 0.72 4.77 3.66
CA PRO A 260 0.44 3.35 3.45
C PRO A 260 -0.27 3.07 2.12
N GLU A 261 -0.87 4.08 1.50
CA GLU A 261 -1.59 3.93 0.24
C GLU A 261 -0.66 4.26 -0.93
N ILE A 262 0.20 3.30 -1.30
CA ILE A 262 1.08 3.44 -2.46
C ILE A 262 0.23 3.40 -3.72
N GLN A 263 0.27 4.50 -4.48
CA GLN A 263 -0.36 4.57 -5.80
C GLN A 263 0.68 4.38 -6.89
N GLY A 264 0.30 3.67 -7.96
CA GLY A 264 1.07 3.58 -9.18
C GLY A 264 1.79 2.25 -9.39
N ASN A 265 2.76 2.25 -10.32
CA ASN A 265 3.38 1.07 -10.92
C ASN A 265 4.37 0.32 -10.02
N ASN A 266 4.50 0.67 -8.75
CA ASN A 266 5.51 0.08 -7.87
C ASN A 266 5.14 -1.28 -7.30
N ASN A 267 3.96 -1.83 -7.67
CA ASN A 267 3.55 -3.21 -7.35
C ASN A 267 3.83 -3.62 -5.90
N GLY A 268 3.57 -2.70 -4.94
CA GLY A 268 3.75 -2.95 -3.52
C GLY A 268 5.14 -2.62 -2.95
N VAL A 269 6.01 -1.98 -3.71
CA VAL A 269 7.32 -1.51 -3.25
C VAL A 269 7.31 0.00 -3.06
N ASP A 270 7.52 0.48 -1.84
CA ASP A 270 7.63 1.91 -1.52
C ASP A 270 9.09 2.37 -1.61
N ASN A 271 9.43 2.99 -2.73
CA ASN A 271 10.75 3.59 -2.99
C ASN A 271 10.74 5.12 -2.93
N VAL A 272 9.94 5.70 -2.04
CA VAL A 272 9.70 7.14 -1.85
C VAL A 272 8.59 7.70 -2.74
N ILE A 273 7.40 7.76 -2.18
CA ILE A 273 6.28 8.49 -2.78
C ILE A 273 6.20 9.92 -2.22
N TRP A 274 5.69 10.83 -3.02
CA TRP A 274 5.38 12.17 -2.54
C TRP A 274 4.21 12.11 -1.56
N PRO A 275 4.31 12.76 -0.37
CA PRO A 275 3.21 12.83 0.58
C PRO A 275 2.02 13.56 -0.03
N ARG A 276 0.82 13.07 0.22
CA ARG A 276 -0.41 13.74 -0.20
C ARG A 276 -0.60 15.04 0.60
N PRO A 277 -0.85 16.18 -0.04
CA PRO A 277 -1.09 17.43 0.65
C PRO A 277 -2.43 17.42 1.39
N ARG A 278 -2.50 18.09 2.53
CA ARG A 278 -3.76 18.49 3.15
C ARG A 278 -4.25 19.76 2.47
N THR A 279 -5.51 19.78 2.10
CA THR A 279 -6.12 20.95 1.44
C THR A 279 -7.25 21.47 2.30
N TYR A 280 -7.24 22.75 2.55
CA TYR A 280 -8.31 23.46 3.25
C TYR A 280 -8.96 24.45 2.29
N SER A 281 -10.30 24.47 2.27
CA SER A 281 -11.04 25.34 1.37
C SER A 281 -12.20 26.02 2.09
N ILE A 282 -12.45 27.28 1.71
CA ILE A 282 -13.65 28.01 2.09
C ILE A 282 -14.42 28.30 0.81
N ARG A 283 -15.72 28.00 0.83
CA ARG A 283 -16.62 28.22 -0.31
C ARG A 283 -17.80 29.09 0.14
N VAL A 284 -18.12 30.03 -0.71
CA VAL A 284 -19.33 30.86 -0.56
C VAL A 284 -20.20 30.67 -1.78
N ASN A 285 -21.43 30.20 -1.60
CA ASN A 285 -22.41 30.03 -2.68
C ASN A 285 -23.56 31.02 -2.45
N PHE A 286 -23.93 31.72 -3.49
CA PHE A 286 -25.09 32.60 -3.55
C PHE A 286 -26.15 31.99 -4.45
N THR A 287 -27.40 31.99 -3.99
CA THR A 287 -28.57 31.58 -4.80
C THR A 287 -29.60 32.68 -4.66
N PHE A 288 -30.09 33.14 -5.82
CA PHE A 288 -31.04 34.25 -5.95
C PHE A 288 -32.39 33.74 -6.41
#